data_b043036612f234f707fd84021a24c764
#
_entry.id   b043036612f234f707fd84021a24c764
#
_cell.length_a   1.000
_cell.length_b   1.000
_cell.length_c   1.000
_cell.angle_alpha   90.00
_cell.angle_beta   90.00
_cell.angle_gamma   90.00
#
_symmetry.space_group_name_H-M   'P 1'
#
loop_
_entity.id
_entity.type
_entity.pdbx_description
1 polymer ?
#
loop_
_entity_poly.entity_id
_entity_poly.type
_entity_poly.pdbx_seq_one_letter_code
_entity_poly.pdbx_strand_id
1 'polypeptide(L)'
;VERRFRRGLEERKKLKEEGRDFSEGKFSKFPDLIIIDGGKGQLGAALEPMCKLGVESIPTFGLAKEFEELYARGESDPIILPRSSNALHLVQRIRDEAHRFAITFHRSLRDKNDLHSVLLDVPGIGPKRMKELMKAFGSVERMKKADLEELSRVNGMNHTAAESLIRFFRD
;
A
#
# COMPACT_ATOMS: atom_id res chain seq x y z
N VAL A 1 3.28 11.13 0.72
CA VAL A 1 3.31 12.13 -0.35
C VAL A 1 4.70 12.21 -0.95
N GLU A 2 5.75 12.62 -0.20
CA GLU A 2 7.12 12.84 -0.70
C GLU A 2 7.69 11.67 -1.49
N ARG A 3 7.71 10.46 -0.89
CA ARG A 3 8.25 9.25 -1.54
C ARG A 3 7.57 8.91 -2.87
N ARG A 4 6.26 9.16 -2.99
CA ARG A 4 5.49 8.92 -4.21
C ARG A 4 5.91 9.88 -5.33
N PHE A 5 6.00 11.18 -5.02
CA PHE A 5 6.36 12.19 -6.01
C PHE A 5 7.84 12.15 -6.38
N ARG A 6 8.74 11.90 -5.45
CA ARG A 6 10.16 11.69 -5.76
C ARG A 6 10.35 10.56 -6.78
N ARG A 7 9.73 9.40 -6.54
CA ARG A 7 9.73 8.29 -7.50
C ARG A 7 9.13 8.67 -8.86
N GLY A 8 8.02 9.40 -8.86
CA GLY A 8 7.38 9.82 -10.10
C GLY A 8 8.25 10.79 -10.91
N LEU A 9 8.97 11.70 -10.25
CA LEU A 9 9.90 12.62 -10.91
C LEU A 9 11.11 11.88 -11.48
N GLU A 10 11.68 10.93 -10.73
CA GLU A 10 12.77 10.06 -11.21
C GLU A 10 12.34 9.26 -12.45
N GLU A 11 11.13 8.68 -12.41
CA GLU A 11 10.58 7.93 -13.54
C GLU A 11 10.29 8.83 -14.75
N ARG A 12 9.75 10.04 -14.55
CA ARG A 12 9.57 11.04 -15.61
C ARG A 12 10.87 11.43 -16.29
N LYS A 13 11.92 11.65 -15.48
CA LYS A 13 13.25 11.95 -16.02
C LYS A 13 13.75 10.82 -16.93
N LYS A 14 13.66 9.58 -16.47
CA LYS A 14 14.06 8.41 -17.23
C LYS A 14 13.26 8.25 -18.53
N LEU A 15 11.93 8.33 -18.46
CA LEU A 15 11.06 8.24 -19.64
C LEU A 15 11.35 9.34 -20.65
N LYS A 16 11.62 10.56 -20.18
CA LYS A 16 12.02 11.66 -21.05
C LYS A 16 13.34 11.41 -21.78
N GLU A 17 14.33 10.85 -21.07
CA GLU A 17 15.62 10.47 -21.65
C GLU A 17 15.48 9.34 -22.69
N GLU A 18 14.50 8.45 -22.49
CA GLU A 18 14.16 7.35 -23.41
C GLU A 18 13.20 7.78 -24.55
N GLY A 19 12.74 9.03 -24.59
CA GLY A 19 11.76 9.53 -25.57
C GLY A 19 10.37 8.92 -25.46
N ARG A 20 10.01 8.44 -24.28
CA ARG A 20 8.74 7.73 -23.98
C ARG A 20 7.74 8.63 -23.28
N ASP A 21 6.46 8.29 -23.43
CA ASP A 21 5.37 9.01 -22.78
C ASP A 21 5.28 8.75 -21.28
N PHE A 22 4.91 9.77 -20.51
CA PHE A 22 4.77 9.63 -19.05
C PHE A 22 3.63 8.69 -18.63
N SER A 23 2.68 8.41 -19.51
CA SER A 23 1.60 7.44 -19.25
C SER A 23 2.09 6.00 -19.16
N GLU A 24 3.26 5.70 -19.72
CA GLU A 24 3.85 4.36 -19.72
C GLU A 24 4.48 3.97 -18.38
N GLY A 25 4.76 4.95 -17.53
CA GLY A 25 5.34 4.69 -16.22
C GLY A 25 4.29 4.43 -15.13
N LYS A 26 4.72 3.73 -14.10
CA LYS A 26 3.86 3.37 -12.96
C LYS A 26 3.61 4.54 -12.02
N PHE A 27 4.59 5.44 -11.87
CA PHE A 27 4.56 6.56 -10.94
C PHE A 27 4.64 7.92 -11.62
N SER A 28 4.98 7.97 -12.90
CA SER A 28 5.15 9.19 -13.70
C SER A 28 3.84 9.91 -13.99
N LYS A 29 2.71 9.21 -14.02
CA LYS A 29 1.40 9.83 -14.14
C LYS A 29 1.00 10.44 -12.80
N PHE A 30 1.00 11.78 -12.74
CA PHE A 30 0.58 12.51 -11.56
C PHE A 30 -0.94 12.66 -11.52
N PRO A 31 -1.54 12.71 -10.33
CA PRO A 31 -2.97 12.92 -10.17
C PRO A 31 -3.33 14.37 -10.50
N ASP A 32 -4.56 14.59 -10.94
CA ASP A 32 -5.14 15.91 -11.17
C ASP A 32 -5.67 16.55 -9.87
N LEU A 33 -5.88 15.75 -8.84
CA LEU A 33 -6.38 16.17 -7.53
C LEU A 33 -5.84 15.25 -6.43
N ILE A 34 -5.51 15.83 -5.29
CA ILE A 34 -5.12 15.10 -4.07
C ILE A 34 -6.08 15.48 -2.94
N ILE A 35 -6.60 14.48 -2.25
CA ILE A 35 -7.36 14.66 -1.02
C ILE A 35 -6.58 13.98 0.11
N ILE A 36 -6.22 14.75 1.13
CA ILE A 36 -5.54 14.29 2.33
C ILE A 36 -6.60 13.99 3.39
N ASP A 37 -6.65 12.76 3.89
CA ASP A 37 -7.53 12.37 5.01
C ASP A 37 -7.03 13.02 6.31
N GLY A 38 -7.48 14.24 6.54
CA GLY A 38 -7.10 15.06 7.69
C GLY A 38 -7.31 16.54 7.46
N GLY A 39 -7.30 17.33 8.54
CA GLY A 39 -7.49 18.79 8.51
C GLY A 39 -6.22 19.56 8.09
N LYS A 40 -6.18 20.85 8.48
CA LYS A 40 -5.11 21.80 8.11
C LYS A 40 -3.70 21.32 8.42
N GLY A 41 -3.49 20.65 9.57
CA GLY A 41 -2.17 20.16 9.95
C GLY A 41 -1.62 19.10 9.00
N GLN A 42 -2.45 18.11 8.64
CA GLN A 42 -2.09 17.06 7.69
C GLN A 42 -1.92 17.60 6.27
N LEU A 43 -2.76 18.56 5.87
CA LEU A 43 -2.62 19.26 4.61
C LEU A 43 -1.28 19.99 4.54
N GLY A 44 -0.91 20.76 5.58
CA GLY A 44 0.36 21.48 5.65
C GLY A 44 1.56 20.54 5.54
N ALA A 45 1.54 19.44 6.30
CA ALA A 45 2.57 18.41 6.26
C ALA A 45 2.70 17.71 4.88
N ALA A 46 1.61 17.65 4.11
CA ALA A 46 1.64 17.12 2.75
C ALA A 46 2.15 18.14 1.72
N LEU A 47 1.78 19.41 1.88
CA LEU A 47 2.16 20.50 0.97
C LEU A 47 3.65 20.84 1.06
N GLU A 48 4.26 20.75 2.23
CA GLU A 48 5.68 21.06 2.41
C GLU A 48 6.60 20.25 1.47
N PRO A 49 6.54 18.89 1.45
CA PRO A 49 7.35 18.13 0.50
C PRO A 49 6.91 18.32 -0.96
N MET A 50 5.65 18.66 -1.23
CA MET A 50 5.19 18.96 -2.60
C MET A 50 5.86 20.24 -3.13
N CYS A 51 5.96 21.28 -2.31
CA CYS A 51 6.68 22.50 -2.67
C CYS A 51 8.18 22.23 -2.90
N LYS A 52 8.82 21.44 -2.02
CA LYS A 52 10.24 21.08 -2.20
C LYS A 52 10.52 20.31 -3.49
N LEU A 53 9.53 19.58 -3.99
CA LEU A 53 9.63 18.78 -5.20
C LEU A 53 9.09 19.49 -6.48
N GLY A 54 8.59 20.73 -6.36
CA GLY A 54 8.05 21.47 -7.50
C GLY A 54 6.76 20.88 -8.07
N VAL A 55 5.94 20.24 -7.25
CA VAL A 55 4.66 19.60 -7.63
C VAL A 55 3.45 20.22 -6.92
N GLU A 56 3.63 21.39 -6.35
CA GLU A 56 2.61 22.15 -5.60
C GLU A 56 1.49 22.71 -6.48
N SER A 57 1.64 22.66 -7.79
CA SER A 57 0.59 23.05 -8.76
C SER A 57 -0.59 22.06 -8.78
N ILE A 58 -0.41 20.85 -8.24
CA ILE A 58 -1.49 19.87 -8.16
C ILE A 58 -2.48 20.32 -7.07
N PRO A 59 -3.77 20.54 -7.41
CA PRO A 59 -4.80 20.88 -6.44
C PRO A 59 -4.82 19.88 -5.30
N THR A 60 -4.69 20.36 -4.06
CA THR A 60 -4.58 19.50 -2.87
C THR A 60 -5.43 20.06 -1.75
N PHE A 61 -6.32 19.23 -1.20
CA PHE A 61 -7.23 19.56 -0.13
C PHE A 61 -7.06 18.63 1.06
N GLY A 62 -7.23 19.16 2.27
CA GLY A 62 -7.40 18.37 3.48
C GLY A 62 -8.89 18.12 3.72
N LEU A 63 -9.27 16.91 4.10
CA LEU A 63 -10.64 16.55 4.44
C LEU A 63 -10.73 16.21 5.93
N ALA A 64 -11.32 17.09 6.72
CA ALA A 64 -11.56 16.86 8.15
C ALA A 64 -12.84 16.02 8.34
N LYS A 65 -12.72 14.92 9.10
CA LYS A 65 -13.77 13.88 9.21
C LYS A 65 -15.03 14.34 9.94
N GLU A 66 -14.89 15.14 10.97
CA GLU A 66 -15.98 15.42 11.90
C GLU A 66 -17.14 16.20 11.24
N PHE A 67 -16.80 17.19 10.39
CA PHE A 67 -17.78 18.03 9.72
C PHE A 67 -17.70 17.96 8.19
N GLU A 68 -16.85 17.07 7.67
CA GLU A 68 -16.60 16.92 6.23
C GLU A 68 -16.14 18.21 5.55
N GLU A 69 -15.35 18.98 6.26
CA GLU A 69 -14.80 20.25 5.84
C GLU A 69 -13.57 20.05 4.95
N LEU A 70 -13.55 20.76 3.82
CA LEU A 70 -12.42 20.77 2.91
C LEU A 70 -11.55 22.01 3.18
N TYR A 71 -10.28 21.78 3.47
CA TYR A 71 -9.29 22.83 3.64
C TYR A 71 -8.43 22.97 2.38
N ALA A 72 -8.38 24.19 1.84
CA ALA A 72 -7.53 24.52 0.70
C ALA A 72 -6.20 25.12 1.18
N ARG A 73 -5.20 25.10 0.32
CA ARG A 73 -3.90 25.73 0.57
C ARG A 73 -4.06 27.24 0.70
N GLY A 74 -3.56 27.81 1.80
CA GLY A 74 -3.55 29.25 2.03
C GLY A 74 -4.86 29.83 2.55
N GLU A 75 -5.92 29.01 2.63
CA GLU A 75 -7.22 29.44 3.15
C GLU A 75 -7.33 29.21 4.64
N SER A 76 -7.86 30.22 5.36
CA SER A 76 -8.14 30.13 6.79
C SER A 76 -9.44 29.38 7.07
N ASP A 77 -10.42 29.52 6.21
CA ASP A 77 -11.74 28.98 6.39
C ASP A 77 -11.95 27.71 5.54
N PRO A 78 -12.69 26.71 6.06
CA PRO A 78 -12.99 25.52 5.32
C PRO A 78 -14.03 25.76 4.24
N ILE A 79 -13.94 25.02 3.16
CA ILE A 79 -14.99 24.90 2.14
C ILE A 79 -16.03 23.91 2.69
N ILE A 80 -17.23 24.39 2.93
CA ILE A 80 -18.35 23.58 3.38
C ILE A 80 -19.22 23.24 2.18
N LEU A 81 -19.26 21.98 1.82
CA LEU A 81 -20.12 21.51 0.72
C LEU A 81 -21.56 21.30 1.22
N PRO A 82 -22.59 21.72 0.47
CA PRO A 82 -23.98 21.45 0.84
C PRO A 82 -24.23 19.94 1.00
N ARG A 83 -25.00 19.55 2.01
CA ARG A 83 -25.28 18.13 2.31
C ARG A 83 -25.92 17.37 1.16
N SER A 84 -26.66 18.04 0.30
CA SER A 84 -27.31 17.47 -0.89
C SER A 84 -26.43 17.52 -2.16
N SER A 85 -25.19 18.01 -2.07
CA SER A 85 -24.35 18.17 -3.27
C SER A 85 -23.71 16.84 -3.70
N ASN A 86 -23.71 16.60 -5.00
CA ASN A 86 -23.01 15.46 -5.59
C ASN A 86 -21.49 15.48 -5.29
N ALA A 87 -20.92 16.68 -5.13
CA ALA A 87 -19.52 16.85 -4.78
C ALA A 87 -19.22 16.27 -3.39
N LEU A 88 -20.07 16.56 -2.39
CA LEU A 88 -19.91 15.99 -1.06
C LEU A 88 -20.01 14.45 -1.09
N HIS A 89 -21.04 13.91 -1.75
CA HIS A 89 -21.20 12.48 -1.89
C HIS A 89 -20.01 11.80 -2.59
N LEU A 90 -19.42 12.47 -3.60
CA LEU A 90 -18.23 11.97 -4.27
C LEU A 90 -17.02 11.92 -3.33
N VAL A 91 -16.78 13.01 -2.58
CA VAL A 91 -15.66 13.10 -1.61
C VAL A 91 -15.79 12.04 -0.52
N GLN A 92 -17.02 11.84 0.00
CA GLN A 92 -17.32 10.79 0.99
C GLN A 92 -16.99 9.40 0.44
N ARG A 93 -17.45 9.08 -0.76
CA ARG A 93 -17.15 7.79 -1.41
C ARG A 93 -15.66 7.57 -1.64
N ILE A 94 -14.93 8.59 -2.07
CA ILE A 94 -13.47 8.53 -2.26
C ILE A 94 -12.79 8.25 -0.92
N ARG A 95 -13.16 8.95 0.15
CA ARG A 95 -12.63 8.75 1.50
C ARG A 95 -12.89 7.32 2.00
N ASP A 96 -14.13 6.87 1.91
CA ASP A 96 -14.54 5.56 2.41
C ASP A 96 -13.81 4.43 1.67
N GLU A 97 -13.64 4.58 0.36
CA GLU A 97 -12.89 3.62 -0.45
C GLU A 97 -11.39 3.63 -0.13
N ALA A 98 -10.79 4.81 0.05
CA ALA A 98 -9.39 4.93 0.46
C ALA A 98 -9.16 4.30 1.85
N HIS A 99 -10.09 4.54 2.79
CA HIS A 99 -10.04 3.95 4.12
C HIS A 99 -10.20 2.42 4.08
N ARG A 100 -11.16 1.91 3.30
CA ARG A 100 -11.35 0.47 3.06
C ARG A 100 -10.09 -0.17 2.48
N PHE A 101 -9.48 0.47 1.50
CA PHE A 101 -8.23 0.01 0.89
C PHE A 101 -7.08 -0.03 1.91
N ALA A 102 -6.93 1.03 2.71
CA ALA A 102 -5.88 1.10 3.73
C ALA A 102 -6.05 -0.02 4.78
N ILE A 103 -7.26 -0.24 5.29
CA ILE A 103 -7.54 -1.32 6.26
C ILE A 103 -7.20 -2.68 5.66
N THR A 104 -7.66 -2.95 4.43
CA THR A 104 -7.41 -4.24 3.74
C THR A 104 -5.92 -4.45 3.51
N PHE A 105 -5.21 -3.41 3.09
CA PHE A 105 -3.76 -3.45 2.89
C PHE A 105 -3.01 -3.70 4.20
N HIS A 106 -3.37 -3.00 5.28
CA HIS A 106 -2.76 -3.21 6.59
C HIS A 106 -3.03 -4.61 7.16
N ARG A 107 -4.24 -5.13 6.98
CA ARG A 107 -4.54 -6.53 7.35
C ARG A 107 -3.65 -7.50 6.57
N SER A 108 -3.57 -7.35 5.26
CA SER A 108 -2.72 -8.22 4.43
C SER A 108 -1.22 -8.14 4.78
N LEU A 109 -0.74 -7.00 5.26
CA LEU A 109 0.63 -6.85 5.74
C LEU A 109 0.84 -7.51 7.12
N ARG A 110 -0.14 -7.39 8.04
CA ARG A 110 -0.10 -8.08 9.34
C ARG A 110 -0.12 -9.58 9.13
N ASP A 111 -1.07 -10.08 8.35
CA ASP A 111 -1.16 -11.50 8.02
C ASP A 111 0.16 -12.03 7.44
N LYS A 112 0.83 -11.28 6.56
CA LYS A 112 2.14 -11.66 6.03
C LYS A 112 3.24 -11.64 7.09
N ASN A 113 3.27 -10.65 7.99
CA ASN A 113 4.27 -10.55 9.04
C ASN A 113 4.07 -11.61 10.13
N ASP A 114 2.82 -11.85 10.54
CA ASP A 114 2.49 -12.88 11.54
C ASP A 114 2.81 -14.28 10.99
N LEU A 115 2.48 -14.53 9.72
CA LEU A 115 2.83 -15.77 9.02
C LEU A 115 4.33 -15.94 8.83
N HIS A 116 5.05 -14.82 8.62
CA HIS A 116 6.51 -14.81 8.53
C HIS A 116 7.14 -15.23 9.85
N SER A 117 6.62 -14.75 10.96
CA SER A 117 7.06 -15.11 12.30
C SER A 117 6.78 -16.59 12.60
N VAL A 118 5.54 -17.02 12.37
CA VAL A 118 5.08 -18.39 12.65
C VAL A 118 5.87 -19.46 11.89
N LEU A 119 6.20 -19.24 10.60
CA LEU A 119 6.97 -20.20 9.82
C LEU A 119 8.44 -20.28 10.24
N LEU A 120 9.00 -19.22 10.80
CA LEU A 120 10.38 -19.24 11.32
C LEU A 120 10.51 -20.04 12.63
N ASP A 121 9.41 -20.25 13.35
CA ASP A 121 9.40 -21.08 14.56
C ASP A 121 9.42 -22.59 14.23
N VAL A 122 9.20 -22.97 12.97
CA VAL A 122 9.23 -24.37 12.54
C VAL A 122 10.67 -24.87 12.44
N PRO A 123 11.04 -25.97 13.15
CA PRO A 123 12.38 -26.54 13.06
C PRO A 123 12.78 -26.85 11.60
N GLY A 124 13.93 -26.33 11.21
CA GLY A 124 14.44 -26.52 9.85
C GLY A 124 13.91 -25.52 8.81
N ILE A 125 13.00 -24.60 9.14
CA ILE A 125 12.53 -23.55 8.26
C ILE A 125 13.23 -22.23 8.60
N GLY A 126 14.29 -21.93 7.90
CA GLY A 126 14.97 -20.63 7.99
C GLY A 126 14.45 -19.62 6.93
N PRO A 127 14.96 -18.37 6.97
CA PRO A 127 14.48 -17.29 6.09
C PRO A 127 14.49 -17.63 4.58
N LYS A 128 15.47 -18.41 4.13
CA LYS A 128 15.57 -18.83 2.72
C LYS A 128 14.43 -19.77 2.35
N ARG A 129 14.24 -20.85 3.13
CA ARG A 129 13.17 -21.84 2.89
C ARG A 129 11.79 -21.22 2.98
N MET A 130 11.57 -20.39 3.98
CA MET A 130 10.32 -19.65 4.14
C MET A 130 10.03 -18.77 2.91
N LYS A 131 11.01 -18.03 2.39
CA LYS A 131 10.84 -17.21 1.18
C LYS A 131 10.43 -18.04 -0.04
N GLU A 132 11.05 -19.20 -0.24
CA GLU A 132 10.73 -20.10 -1.35
C GLU A 132 9.35 -20.76 -1.16
N LEU A 133 8.98 -21.15 0.06
CA LEU A 133 7.64 -21.65 0.38
C LEU A 133 6.56 -20.59 0.09
N MET A 134 6.77 -19.34 0.52
CA MET A 134 5.85 -18.24 0.24
C MET A 134 5.74 -17.93 -1.26
N LYS A 135 6.83 -18.07 -2.00
CA LYS A 135 6.84 -17.89 -3.45
C LYS A 135 6.07 -19.01 -4.16
N ALA A 136 6.21 -20.25 -3.71
CA ALA A 136 5.56 -21.41 -4.32
C ALA A 136 4.05 -21.47 -4.02
N PHE A 137 3.66 -21.25 -2.77
CA PHE A 137 2.27 -21.43 -2.34
C PHE A 137 1.48 -20.13 -2.17
N GLY A 138 2.13 -19.00 -2.00
CA GLY A 138 1.49 -17.68 -1.86
C GLY A 138 0.78 -17.42 -0.53
N SER A 139 0.32 -18.45 0.19
CA SER A 139 -0.31 -18.36 1.51
C SER A 139 -0.09 -19.62 2.35
N VAL A 140 -0.21 -19.46 3.68
CA VAL A 140 -0.10 -20.60 4.61
C VAL A 140 -1.27 -21.55 4.50
N GLU A 141 -2.46 -21.05 4.17
CA GLU A 141 -3.64 -21.91 3.96
C GLU A 141 -3.42 -22.89 2.81
N ARG A 142 -2.70 -22.49 1.76
CA ARG A 142 -2.31 -23.39 0.68
C ARG A 142 -1.22 -24.36 1.12
N MET A 143 -0.25 -23.91 1.93
CA MET A 143 0.77 -24.80 2.50
C MET A 143 0.17 -25.86 3.41
N LYS A 144 -0.84 -25.49 4.24
CA LYS A 144 -1.58 -26.44 5.09
C LYS A 144 -2.31 -27.54 4.33
N LYS A 145 -2.70 -27.24 3.09
CA LYS A 145 -3.40 -28.19 2.21
C LYS A 145 -2.46 -29.02 1.34
N ALA A 146 -1.20 -28.63 1.25
CA ALA A 146 -0.20 -29.27 0.44
C ALA A 146 0.25 -30.60 1.10
N ASP A 147 0.57 -31.57 0.27
CA ASP A 147 1.14 -32.82 0.72
C ASP A 147 2.66 -32.75 0.93
N LEU A 148 3.23 -33.82 1.45
CA LEU A 148 4.66 -33.92 1.76
C LEU A 148 5.54 -33.80 0.52
N GLU A 149 5.08 -34.34 -0.62
CA GLU A 149 5.81 -34.29 -1.88
C GLU A 149 5.83 -32.88 -2.44
N GLU A 150 4.69 -32.20 -2.44
CA GLU A 150 4.56 -30.82 -2.91
C GLU A 150 5.47 -29.88 -2.12
N LEU A 151 5.47 -30.01 -0.77
CA LEU A 151 6.33 -29.22 0.10
C LEU A 151 7.82 -29.52 -0.11
N SER A 152 8.16 -30.79 -0.31
CA SER A 152 9.55 -31.22 -0.51
C SER A 152 10.14 -30.78 -1.84
N ARG A 153 9.30 -30.55 -2.88
CA ARG A 153 9.71 -30.07 -4.22
C ARG A 153 10.09 -28.60 -4.23
N VAL A 154 9.74 -27.84 -3.18
CA VAL A 154 10.10 -26.42 -3.11
C VAL A 154 11.62 -26.26 -3.01
N ASN A 155 12.15 -25.32 -3.76
CA ASN A 155 13.59 -25.07 -3.80
C ASN A 155 14.18 -24.84 -2.38
N GLY A 156 15.21 -25.62 -2.05
CA GLY A 156 15.87 -25.57 -0.73
C GLY A 156 15.15 -26.35 0.37
N MET A 157 13.98 -26.92 0.13
CA MET A 157 13.32 -27.85 1.06
C MET A 157 13.94 -29.25 0.97
N ASN A 158 13.76 -30.01 2.05
CA ASN A 158 14.04 -31.43 2.14
C ASN A 158 12.90 -32.12 2.88
N HIS A 159 12.87 -33.44 2.83
CA HIS A 159 11.82 -34.26 3.41
C HIS A 159 11.61 -33.97 4.92
N THR A 160 12.70 -33.90 5.69
CA THR A 160 12.66 -33.61 7.13
C THR A 160 12.06 -32.24 7.45
N ALA A 161 12.40 -31.20 6.69
CA ALA A 161 11.82 -29.87 6.89
C ALA A 161 10.34 -29.81 6.49
N ALA A 162 9.95 -30.53 5.43
CA ALA A 162 8.56 -30.65 5.01
C ALA A 162 7.72 -31.40 6.07
N GLU A 163 8.24 -32.49 6.65
CA GLU A 163 7.59 -33.18 7.77
C GLU A 163 7.42 -32.30 9.00
N SER A 164 8.47 -31.55 9.37
CA SER A 164 8.40 -30.60 10.47
C SER A 164 7.31 -29.56 10.25
N LEU A 165 7.16 -29.07 9.04
CA LEU A 165 6.14 -28.09 8.67
C LEU A 165 4.72 -28.68 8.75
N ILE A 166 4.52 -29.91 8.27
CA ILE A 166 3.23 -30.60 8.35
C ILE A 166 2.85 -30.85 9.82
N ARG A 167 3.80 -31.30 10.63
CA ARG A 167 3.56 -31.52 12.07
C ARG A 167 3.15 -30.23 12.76
N PHE A 168 3.87 -29.16 12.51
CA PHE A 168 3.59 -27.84 13.07
C PHE A 168 2.19 -27.31 12.72
N PHE A 169 1.66 -27.66 11.55
CA PHE A 169 0.32 -27.24 11.15
C PHE A 169 -0.81 -28.12 11.72
N ARG A 170 -0.48 -29.30 12.26
CA ARG A 170 -1.46 -30.24 12.84
C ARG A 170 -1.61 -30.07 14.36
N ASP A 171 -0.60 -29.51 15.01
CA ASP A 171 -0.61 -29.15 16.42
C ASP A 171 -1.31 -27.79 16.63
#